data_a4eabe1df195bb3074c4150dfd8e0a40
#
_entry.id   a4eabe1df195bb3074c4150dfd8e0a40
#
_cell.length_a   1.000
_cell.length_b   1.000
_cell.length_c   1.000
_cell.angle_alpha   90.00
_cell.angle_beta   90.00
_cell.angle_gamma   90.00
#
_symmetry.space_group_name_H-M   'P 1'
#
loop_
_entity.id
_entity.type
_entity.pdbx_description
1 polymer ?
#
loop_
_entity_poly.entity_id
_entity_poly.type
_entity_poly.pdbx_seq_one_letter_code
_entity_poly.pdbx_strand_id
1 'polypeptide(L)'
;MSATIAIVIFIISYIFIVSEKVNQALVALSGGVLLLLTGVYEWNDAFTNYIDWNTVALLFSMMVLVSITKKTGLFEYIAITFAQKVKGAPIPLLIGCAILTAIGSALLDNVTTVLLFVPIILTLTKLLQLPSFPYLLVIIFSSNIGGTATLIGDPPNIMIGQAVEHLTFLSFITNLGPIVAIIFTVMLVVVVFLFRKQLVQHDKFSDQLMKMDGSEYLKKTPMLYQSVTVLSLTIIGFLLHPIVHVDLTTVAVCGALLLLLLTEREVSSEKIFEEVEWVTLFFFIGLFMLVGGLEEVGAIDELAKGIMWMTEGDLPFTAILILWTSGLFSQIINNIPFVAAMIPVINEFQAYGMANLDPLWWSLALGACLGGNGTLIGASANVVVAGLAEGQGQRISFLKFLLYGIPLVLLSLLLTSIYVYLRYLLPFQEVL
;
A
#
# COMPACT_ATOMS: atom_id res chain seq x y z
N MET A 1 -10.01 32.93 12.98
CA MET A 1 -8.54 33.10 12.94
C MET A 1 -7.83 31.76 13.07
N SER A 2 -8.20 30.87 13.98
CA SER A 2 -7.68 29.50 14.11
C SER A 2 -7.85 28.65 12.85
N ALA A 3 -9.03 28.67 12.23
CA ALA A 3 -9.30 27.94 10.99
C ALA A 3 -8.37 28.35 9.83
N THR A 4 -8.18 29.65 9.63
CA THR A 4 -7.26 30.13 8.58
C THR A 4 -5.82 29.68 8.84
N ILE A 5 -5.37 29.72 10.09
CA ILE A 5 -4.03 29.27 10.48
C ILE A 5 -3.88 27.76 10.24
N ALA A 6 -4.83 26.95 10.67
CA ALA A 6 -4.81 25.50 10.48
C ALA A 6 -4.77 25.12 8.98
N ILE A 7 -5.62 25.72 8.17
CA ILE A 7 -5.66 25.50 6.71
C ILE A 7 -4.34 25.92 6.05
N VAL A 8 -3.77 27.05 6.43
CA VAL A 8 -2.49 27.52 5.87
C VAL A 8 -1.34 26.57 6.25
N ILE A 9 -1.26 26.14 7.51
CA ILE A 9 -0.23 25.16 7.96
C ILE A 9 -0.41 23.87 7.19
N PHE A 10 -1.63 23.36 7.07
CA PHE A 10 -1.94 22.15 6.33
C PHE A 10 -1.50 22.25 4.87
N ILE A 11 -1.93 23.29 4.15
CA ILE A 11 -1.58 23.50 2.72
C ILE A 11 -0.06 23.58 2.53
N ILE A 12 0.63 24.37 3.37
CA ILE A 12 2.09 24.48 3.29
C ILE A 12 2.74 23.12 3.53
N SER A 13 2.34 22.41 4.58
CA SER A 13 2.87 21.08 4.88
C SER A 13 2.63 20.11 3.71
N TYR A 14 1.43 20.11 3.13
CA TYR A 14 1.13 19.26 1.97
C TYR A 14 1.96 19.61 0.73
N ILE A 15 2.19 20.90 0.45
CA ILE A 15 3.08 21.31 -0.66
C ILE A 15 4.49 20.75 -0.45
N PHE A 16 5.00 20.80 0.78
CA PHE A 16 6.33 20.25 1.07
C PHE A 16 6.35 18.71 1.03
N ILE A 17 5.31 18.04 1.52
CA ILE A 17 5.16 16.57 1.44
C ILE A 17 5.18 16.14 -0.04
N VAL A 18 4.38 16.79 -0.89
CA VAL A 18 4.29 16.49 -2.33
C VAL A 18 5.59 16.80 -3.07
N SER A 19 6.35 17.82 -2.63
CA SER A 19 7.60 18.19 -3.29
C SER A 19 8.72 17.17 -3.12
N GLU A 20 8.64 16.30 -2.10
CA GLU A 20 9.64 15.29 -1.70
C GLU A 20 11.07 15.83 -1.49
N LYS A 21 11.24 17.15 -1.49
CA LYS A 21 12.55 17.78 -1.28
C LYS A 21 13.03 17.72 0.16
N VAL A 22 12.12 17.55 1.09
CA VAL A 22 12.36 17.41 2.53
C VAL A 22 11.73 16.11 2.99
N ASN A 23 12.30 15.47 4.00
CA ASN A 23 11.75 14.26 4.57
C ASN A 23 10.29 14.47 5.00
N GLN A 24 9.37 13.68 4.44
CA GLN A 24 7.93 13.81 4.61
C GLN A 24 7.50 13.70 6.09
N ALA A 25 8.16 12.83 6.88
CA ALA A 25 7.87 12.69 8.30
C ALA A 25 8.23 13.95 9.08
N LEU A 26 9.37 14.57 8.78
CA LEU A 26 9.76 15.83 9.43
C LEU A 26 8.78 16.95 9.10
N VAL A 27 8.33 17.04 7.86
CA VAL A 27 7.34 18.04 7.43
C VAL A 27 6.02 17.82 8.15
N ALA A 28 5.50 16.59 8.15
CA ALA A 28 4.23 16.27 8.78
C ALA A 28 4.26 16.52 10.31
N LEU A 29 5.30 16.05 11.00
CA LEU A 29 5.48 16.31 12.43
C LEU A 29 5.63 17.80 12.74
N SER A 30 6.42 18.53 11.95
CA SER A 30 6.59 19.97 12.14
C SER A 30 5.26 20.72 11.97
N GLY A 31 4.46 20.35 10.97
CA GLY A 31 3.13 20.91 10.78
C GLY A 31 2.20 20.61 11.95
N GLY A 32 2.17 19.37 12.45
CA GLY A 32 1.41 18.98 13.64
C GLY A 32 1.84 19.76 14.89
N VAL A 33 3.16 19.91 15.11
CA VAL A 33 3.69 20.71 16.24
C VAL A 33 3.35 22.20 16.08
N LEU A 34 3.37 22.74 14.86
CA LEU A 34 2.94 24.13 14.62
C LEU A 34 1.47 24.35 14.96
N LEU A 35 0.59 23.37 14.70
CA LEU A 35 -0.81 23.43 15.11
C LEU A 35 -0.96 23.47 16.64
N LEU A 36 -0.16 22.70 17.39
CA LEU A 36 -0.08 22.77 18.85
C LEU A 36 0.39 24.16 19.32
N LEU A 37 1.48 24.67 18.74
CA LEU A 37 2.06 25.97 19.14
C LEU A 37 1.12 27.15 18.83
N THR A 38 0.28 27.02 17.81
CA THR A 38 -0.72 28.04 17.45
C THR A 38 -2.03 27.91 18.22
N GLY A 39 -2.15 26.89 19.10
CA GLY A 39 -3.31 26.68 19.96
C GLY A 39 -4.55 26.24 19.19
N VAL A 40 -4.38 25.54 18.05
CA VAL A 40 -5.49 24.93 17.31
C VAL A 40 -6.11 23.81 18.13
N TYR A 41 -5.29 22.99 18.77
CA TYR A 41 -5.69 21.95 19.73
C TYR A 41 -4.64 21.79 20.82
N GLU A 42 -4.97 21.08 21.91
CA GLU A 42 -4.05 20.79 23.00
C GLU A 42 -3.26 19.50 22.74
N TRP A 43 -2.12 19.34 23.45
CA TRP A 43 -1.28 18.15 23.34
C TRP A 43 -2.04 16.85 23.65
N ASN A 44 -2.91 16.90 24.67
CA ASN A 44 -3.70 15.74 25.06
C ASN A 44 -4.65 15.31 23.93
N ASP A 45 -5.33 16.27 23.28
CA ASP A 45 -6.26 15.99 22.18
C ASP A 45 -5.52 15.36 20.99
N ALA A 46 -4.35 15.89 20.64
CA ALA A 46 -3.52 15.32 19.59
C ALA A 46 -3.22 13.84 19.84
N PHE A 47 -2.83 13.51 21.08
CA PHE A 47 -2.41 12.16 21.46
C PHE A 47 -3.58 11.17 21.62
N THR A 48 -4.73 11.62 22.14
CA THR A 48 -5.85 10.74 22.46
C THR A 48 -6.92 10.67 21.39
N ASN A 49 -7.11 11.75 20.61
CA ASN A 49 -8.24 11.88 19.71
C ASN A 49 -7.83 11.82 18.22
N TYR A 50 -6.67 12.37 17.86
CA TYR A 50 -6.30 12.49 16.45
C TYR A 50 -5.32 11.43 15.96
N ILE A 51 -4.31 11.06 16.78
CA ILE A 51 -3.36 10.02 16.37
C ILE A 51 -4.01 8.64 16.48
N ASP A 52 -4.19 7.98 15.34
CA ASP A 52 -4.64 6.59 15.31
C ASP A 52 -3.49 5.63 15.66
N TRP A 53 -3.37 5.36 16.97
CA TRP A 53 -2.36 4.43 17.50
C TRP A 53 -2.55 2.99 17.04
N ASN A 54 -3.77 2.59 16.67
CA ASN A 54 -4.03 1.25 16.16
C ASN A 54 -3.37 1.06 14.79
N THR A 55 -3.51 2.03 13.90
CA THR A 55 -2.80 2.04 12.60
C THR A 55 -1.28 2.00 12.81
N VAL A 56 -0.73 2.85 13.70
CA VAL A 56 0.72 2.90 13.94
C VAL A 56 1.23 1.57 14.51
N ALA A 57 0.54 1.00 15.50
CA ALA A 57 0.93 -0.27 16.13
C ALA A 57 0.78 -1.46 15.18
N LEU A 58 -0.25 -1.48 14.32
CA LEU A 58 -0.43 -2.51 13.31
C LEU A 58 0.71 -2.48 12.28
N LEU A 59 1.03 -1.30 11.74
CA LEU A 59 2.15 -1.11 10.81
C LEU A 59 3.48 -1.54 11.43
N PHE A 60 3.79 -1.06 12.63
CA PHE A 60 5.00 -1.44 13.36
C PHE A 60 5.11 -2.97 13.50
N SER A 61 4.03 -3.61 13.94
CA SER A 61 4.00 -5.06 14.17
C SER A 61 4.20 -5.86 12.89
N MET A 62 3.58 -5.44 11.78
CA MET A 62 3.78 -6.07 10.48
C MET A 62 5.21 -5.90 9.98
N MET A 63 5.81 -4.70 10.13
CA MET A 63 7.22 -4.46 9.79
C MET A 63 8.16 -5.38 10.57
N VAL A 64 7.92 -5.59 11.87
CA VAL A 64 8.70 -6.51 12.70
C VAL A 64 8.58 -7.96 12.22
N LEU A 65 7.35 -8.45 12.00
CA LEU A 65 7.10 -9.81 11.52
C LEU A 65 7.82 -10.08 10.20
N VAL A 66 7.75 -9.12 9.28
CA VAL A 66 8.36 -9.26 7.95
C VAL A 66 9.88 -9.15 8.01
N SER A 67 10.44 -8.22 8.80
CA SER A 67 11.90 -8.08 8.97
C SER A 67 12.55 -9.35 9.50
N ILE A 68 11.93 -10.03 10.48
CA ILE A 68 12.41 -11.32 10.98
C ILE A 68 12.31 -12.39 9.88
N THR A 69 11.16 -12.47 9.20
CA THR A 69 10.94 -13.47 8.14
C THR A 69 11.92 -13.28 6.99
N LYS A 70 12.21 -12.06 6.60
CA LYS A 70 13.21 -11.71 5.58
C LYS A 70 14.59 -12.29 5.88
N LYS A 71 15.04 -12.24 7.15
CA LYS A 71 16.37 -12.74 7.54
C LYS A 71 16.54 -14.27 7.36
N THR A 72 15.45 -14.99 7.21
CA THR A 72 15.48 -16.44 6.92
C THR A 72 15.88 -16.77 5.49
N GLY A 73 15.85 -15.80 4.55
CA GLY A 73 16.10 -16.00 3.13
C GLY A 73 14.95 -16.69 2.38
N LEU A 74 13.77 -16.77 3.00
CA LEU A 74 12.60 -17.45 2.42
C LEU A 74 12.18 -16.84 1.08
N PHE A 75 12.15 -15.52 0.99
CA PHE A 75 11.71 -14.82 -0.22
C PHE A 75 12.69 -14.99 -1.37
N GLU A 76 13.98 -14.93 -1.09
CA GLU A 76 15.06 -15.19 -2.04
C GLU A 76 14.97 -16.62 -2.57
N TYR A 77 14.79 -17.58 -1.68
CA TYR A 77 14.63 -18.99 -2.04
C TYR A 77 13.43 -19.22 -2.97
N ILE A 78 12.27 -18.63 -2.65
CA ILE A 78 11.05 -18.74 -3.46
C ILE A 78 11.30 -18.16 -4.87
N ALA A 79 11.86 -16.95 -4.95
CA ALA A 79 12.08 -16.28 -6.24
C ALA A 79 13.09 -17.01 -7.12
N ILE A 80 14.22 -17.47 -6.56
CA ILE A 80 15.25 -18.21 -7.31
C ILE A 80 14.71 -19.57 -7.75
N THR A 81 14.06 -20.31 -6.85
CA THR A 81 13.46 -21.61 -7.17
C THR A 81 12.42 -21.48 -8.27
N PHE A 82 11.59 -20.44 -8.22
CA PHE A 82 10.63 -20.16 -9.29
C PHE A 82 11.35 -19.86 -10.63
N ALA A 83 12.38 -19.00 -10.62
CA ALA A 83 13.16 -18.68 -11.82
C ALA A 83 13.80 -19.92 -12.45
N GLN A 84 14.33 -20.84 -11.62
CA GLN A 84 14.85 -22.12 -12.07
C GLN A 84 13.77 -23.02 -12.66
N LYS A 85 12.59 -23.10 -12.01
CA LYS A 85 11.47 -23.92 -12.50
C LYS A 85 11.01 -23.50 -13.89
N VAL A 86 11.03 -22.19 -14.19
CA VAL A 86 10.72 -21.66 -15.53
C VAL A 86 11.94 -21.62 -16.45
N LYS A 87 13.10 -22.17 -16.01
CA LYS A 87 14.37 -22.20 -16.77
C LYS A 87 14.84 -20.84 -17.26
N GLY A 88 14.53 -19.78 -16.51
CA GLY A 88 14.84 -18.40 -16.89
C GLY A 88 14.12 -17.90 -18.15
N ALA A 89 13.05 -18.58 -18.61
CA ALA A 89 12.27 -18.13 -19.75
C ALA A 89 11.66 -16.75 -19.48
N PRO A 90 11.89 -15.74 -20.34
CA PRO A 90 11.62 -14.34 -20.02
C PRO A 90 10.17 -14.03 -19.67
N ILE A 91 9.20 -14.50 -20.47
CA ILE A 91 7.77 -14.23 -20.26
C ILE A 91 7.24 -14.97 -19.01
N PRO A 92 7.46 -16.30 -18.83
CA PRO A 92 7.09 -16.98 -17.59
C PRO A 92 7.74 -16.36 -16.34
N LEU A 93 9.00 -15.92 -16.44
CA LEU A 93 9.70 -15.25 -15.35
C LEU A 93 9.01 -13.92 -14.99
N LEU A 94 8.66 -13.12 -15.99
CA LEU A 94 7.93 -11.84 -15.78
C LEU A 94 6.58 -12.08 -15.10
N ILE A 95 5.80 -13.05 -15.61
CA ILE A 95 4.49 -13.40 -15.03
C ILE A 95 4.65 -13.89 -13.58
N GLY A 96 5.64 -14.75 -13.32
CA GLY A 96 5.87 -15.26 -11.99
C GLY A 96 6.34 -14.19 -11.01
N CYS A 97 7.22 -13.27 -11.44
CA CYS A 97 7.59 -12.11 -10.65
C CYS A 97 6.38 -11.26 -10.29
N ALA A 98 5.49 -11.02 -11.25
CA ALA A 98 4.25 -10.29 -11.02
C ALA A 98 3.35 -10.98 -9.97
N ILE A 99 3.13 -12.29 -10.11
CA ILE A 99 2.30 -13.07 -9.19
C ILE A 99 2.91 -13.10 -7.78
N LEU A 100 4.22 -13.38 -7.68
CA LEU A 100 4.91 -13.40 -6.39
C LEU A 100 4.86 -12.02 -5.71
N THR A 101 5.05 -10.94 -6.47
CA THR A 101 4.96 -9.58 -5.94
C THR A 101 3.54 -9.24 -5.51
N ALA A 102 2.52 -9.58 -6.30
CA ALA A 102 1.13 -9.30 -5.95
C ALA A 102 0.69 -10.05 -4.69
N ILE A 103 1.02 -11.34 -4.58
CA ILE A 103 0.74 -12.15 -3.39
C ILE A 103 1.53 -11.63 -2.18
N GLY A 104 2.81 -11.34 -2.38
CA GLY A 104 3.65 -10.77 -1.33
C GLY A 104 3.06 -9.48 -0.79
N SER A 105 2.68 -8.56 -1.68
CA SER A 105 2.11 -7.26 -1.30
C SER A 105 0.72 -7.37 -0.65
N ALA A 106 -0.08 -8.34 -1.05
CA ALA A 106 -1.36 -8.60 -0.39
C ALA A 106 -1.22 -9.10 1.05
N LEU A 107 -0.07 -9.68 1.43
CA LEU A 107 0.18 -10.31 2.73
C LEU A 107 1.13 -9.51 3.63
N LEU A 108 2.00 -8.67 3.05
CA LEU A 108 3.05 -7.97 3.79
C LEU A 108 2.83 -6.44 3.81
N ASP A 109 2.92 -5.79 2.75
CA ASP A 109 2.67 -4.44 2.28
C ASP A 109 3.46 -4.21 0.97
N ASN A 110 3.13 -3.13 0.26
CA ASN A 110 3.71 -2.85 -1.03
C ASN A 110 5.21 -2.43 -0.94
N VAL A 111 5.60 -1.63 0.05
CA VAL A 111 6.98 -1.14 0.22
C VAL A 111 7.92 -2.28 0.60
N THR A 112 7.58 -3.04 1.63
CA THR A 112 8.38 -4.19 2.07
C THR A 112 8.52 -5.22 0.95
N THR A 113 7.44 -5.48 0.20
CA THR A 113 7.45 -6.43 -0.91
C THR A 113 8.42 -6.02 -2.00
N VAL A 114 8.46 -4.75 -2.41
CA VAL A 114 9.41 -4.32 -3.44
C VAL A 114 10.86 -4.30 -2.94
N LEU A 115 11.09 -3.97 -1.66
CA LEU A 115 12.41 -4.07 -1.02
C LEU A 115 12.96 -5.50 -1.05
N LEU A 116 12.08 -6.50 -1.00
CA LEU A 116 12.45 -7.91 -1.07
C LEU A 116 12.73 -8.37 -2.51
N PHE A 117 11.80 -8.12 -3.42
CA PHE A 117 11.86 -8.73 -4.75
C PHE A 117 12.73 -7.96 -5.75
N VAL A 118 12.84 -6.63 -5.66
CA VAL A 118 13.59 -5.83 -6.65
C VAL A 118 15.08 -6.20 -6.72
N PRO A 119 15.83 -6.33 -5.62
CA PRO A 119 17.25 -6.73 -5.68
C PRO A 119 17.45 -8.09 -6.34
N ILE A 120 16.57 -9.05 -6.05
CA ILE A 120 16.62 -10.40 -6.61
C ILE A 120 16.36 -10.34 -8.13
N ILE A 121 15.33 -9.63 -8.54
CA ILE A 121 14.96 -9.51 -9.95
C ILE A 121 16.03 -8.76 -10.76
N LEU A 122 16.62 -7.71 -10.20
CA LEU A 122 17.74 -7.04 -10.85
C LEU A 122 18.94 -7.98 -11.03
N THR A 123 19.22 -8.83 -10.05
CA THR A 123 20.26 -9.85 -10.14
C THR A 123 19.93 -10.89 -11.21
N LEU A 124 18.70 -11.40 -11.24
CA LEU A 124 18.25 -12.39 -12.23
C LEU A 124 18.23 -11.81 -13.65
N THR A 125 17.74 -10.59 -13.84
CA THR A 125 17.72 -9.95 -15.16
C THR A 125 19.12 -9.67 -15.68
N LYS A 126 20.04 -9.27 -14.81
CA LYS A 126 21.46 -9.11 -15.15
C LYS A 126 22.11 -10.43 -15.52
N LEU A 127 21.88 -11.50 -14.74
CA LEU A 127 22.40 -12.84 -15.00
C LEU A 127 21.90 -13.39 -16.34
N LEU A 128 20.61 -13.19 -16.64
CA LEU A 128 19.96 -13.68 -17.85
C LEU A 128 20.09 -12.73 -19.05
N GLN A 129 20.79 -11.61 -18.90
CA GLN A 129 20.93 -10.53 -19.91
C GLN A 129 19.59 -10.05 -20.46
N LEU A 130 18.60 -9.93 -19.57
CA LEU A 130 17.26 -9.45 -19.90
C LEU A 130 17.12 -7.95 -19.62
N PRO A 131 16.27 -7.21 -20.36
CA PRO A 131 15.99 -5.82 -20.06
C PRO A 131 15.28 -5.73 -18.70
N SER A 132 15.82 -4.97 -17.75
CA SER A 132 15.27 -4.84 -16.39
C SER A 132 13.96 -4.05 -16.33
N PHE A 133 13.79 -3.06 -17.21
CA PHE A 133 12.64 -2.14 -17.16
C PHE A 133 11.27 -2.83 -17.17
N PRO A 134 10.96 -3.83 -18.03
CA PRO A 134 9.67 -4.52 -17.99
C PRO A 134 9.40 -5.22 -16.66
N TYR A 135 10.43 -5.80 -16.06
CA TYR A 135 10.32 -6.49 -14.76
C TYR A 135 10.10 -5.50 -13.62
N LEU A 136 10.84 -4.38 -13.59
CA LEU A 136 10.65 -3.32 -12.60
C LEU A 136 9.26 -2.70 -12.70
N LEU A 137 8.78 -2.45 -13.93
CA LEU A 137 7.45 -1.94 -14.19
C LEU A 137 6.36 -2.89 -13.64
N VAL A 138 6.49 -4.18 -13.94
CA VAL A 138 5.56 -5.20 -13.45
C VAL A 138 5.60 -5.30 -11.93
N ILE A 139 6.76 -5.23 -11.29
CA ILE A 139 6.88 -5.26 -9.83
C ILE A 139 6.16 -4.07 -9.21
N ILE A 140 6.37 -2.85 -9.72
CA ILE A 140 5.67 -1.66 -9.25
C ILE A 140 4.15 -1.85 -9.36
N PHE A 141 3.67 -2.19 -10.53
CA PHE A 141 2.23 -2.35 -10.77
C PHE A 141 1.63 -3.47 -9.92
N SER A 142 2.34 -4.61 -9.83
CA SER A 142 1.87 -5.76 -9.06
C SER A 142 1.87 -5.53 -7.56
N SER A 143 2.82 -4.73 -7.04
CA SER A 143 2.84 -4.40 -5.61
C SER A 143 1.64 -3.55 -5.23
N ASN A 144 1.34 -2.50 -5.97
CA ASN A 144 0.20 -1.63 -5.67
C ASN A 144 -1.14 -2.33 -5.95
N ILE A 145 -1.28 -3.05 -7.08
CA ILE A 145 -2.50 -3.80 -7.39
C ILE A 145 -2.72 -4.93 -6.37
N GLY A 146 -1.68 -5.70 -6.04
CA GLY A 146 -1.77 -6.77 -5.04
C GLY A 146 -2.09 -6.26 -3.66
N GLY A 147 -1.42 -5.18 -3.22
CA GLY A 147 -1.69 -4.51 -1.95
C GLY A 147 -3.12 -4.00 -1.81
N THR A 148 -3.75 -3.58 -2.91
CA THR A 148 -5.15 -3.15 -2.91
C THR A 148 -6.12 -4.28 -2.49
N ALA A 149 -5.74 -5.55 -2.66
CA ALA A 149 -6.64 -6.69 -2.46
C ALA A 149 -7.00 -6.97 -0.99
N THR A 150 -6.18 -6.52 -0.05
CA THR A 150 -6.34 -6.83 1.38
C THR A 150 -6.24 -5.59 2.26
N LEU A 151 -6.68 -5.72 3.48
CA LEU A 151 -6.61 -4.64 4.46
C LEU A 151 -5.16 -4.24 4.78
N ILE A 152 -4.24 -5.21 4.89
CA ILE A 152 -2.85 -4.97 5.30
C ILE A 152 -1.88 -4.73 4.13
N GLY A 153 -2.32 -4.92 2.89
CA GLY A 153 -1.46 -4.88 1.72
C GLY A 153 -1.04 -3.49 1.26
N ASP A 154 -1.79 -2.45 1.66
CA ASP A 154 -1.48 -1.04 1.37
C ASP A 154 -1.91 -0.16 2.57
N PRO A 155 -1.07 0.77 3.05
CA PRO A 155 -1.40 1.63 4.18
C PRO A 155 -2.75 2.36 4.11
N PRO A 156 -3.23 2.89 2.97
CA PRO A 156 -4.59 3.42 2.84
C PRO A 156 -5.68 2.46 3.31
N ASN A 157 -5.55 1.17 2.96
CA ASN A 157 -6.53 0.16 3.36
C ASN A 157 -6.51 -0.07 4.89
N ILE A 158 -5.31 -0.05 5.50
CA ILE A 158 -5.17 -0.14 6.96
C ILE A 158 -5.92 1.01 7.63
N MET A 159 -5.71 2.24 7.16
CA MET A 159 -6.37 3.43 7.70
C MET A 159 -7.90 3.36 7.59
N ILE A 160 -8.43 2.96 6.42
CA ILE A 160 -9.87 2.79 6.22
C ILE A 160 -10.40 1.68 7.14
N GLY A 161 -9.71 0.54 7.23
CA GLY A 161 -10.14 -0.57 8.07
C GLY A 161 -10.07 -0.28 9.57
N GLN A 162 -9.17 0.59 10.03
CA GLN A 162 -9.14 1.05 11.42
C GLN A 162 -10.22 2.11 11.70
N ALA A 163 -10.52 2.97 10.73
CA ALA A 163 -11.55 3.98 10.88
C ALA A 163 -12.99 3.43 10.85
N VAL A 164 -13.20 2.24 10.27
CA VAL A 164 -14.52 1.67 10.01
C VAL A 164 -14.58 0.22 10.53
N GLU A 165 -15.05 0.04 11.76
CA GLU A 165 -14.99 -1.24 12.50
C GLU A 165 -15.63 -2.44 11.78
N HIS A 166 -16.69 -2.24 10.99
CA HIS A 166 -17.36 -3.32 10.28
C HIS A 166 -16.64 -3.77 8.99
N LEU A 167 -15.67 -2.99 8.50
CA LEU A 167 -14.85 -3.35 7.35
C LEU A 167 -13.69 -4.26 7.77
N THR A 168 -13.98 -5.53 7.88
CA THR A 168 -13.07 -6.57 8.35
C THR A 168 -12.01 -6.93 7.30
N PHE A 169 -10.95 -7.62 7.70
CA PHE A 169 -9.95 -8.17 6.77
C PHE A 169 -10.58 -9.00 5.63
N LEU A 170 -11.57 -9.83 5.97
CA LEU A 170 -12.29 -10.64 4.98
C LEU A 170 -13.16 -9.76 4.06
N SER A 171 -13.73 -8.66 4.59
CA SER A 171 -14.50 -7.71 3.78
C SER A 171 -13.64 -7.08 2.69
N PHE A 172 -12.38 -6.73 2.97
CA PHE A 172 -11.45 -6.24 1.94
C PHE A 172 -11.22 -7.29 0.85
N ILE A 173 -10.89 -8.52 1.22
CA ILE A 173 -10.67 -9.61 0.24
C ILE A 173 -11.91 -9.85 -0.64
N THR A 174 -13.09 -9.91 -0.04
CA THR A 174 -14.32 -10.23 -0.77
C THR A 174 -14.83 -9.08 -1.63
N ASN A 175 -14.57 -7.84 -1.22
CA ASN A 175 -15.01 -6.66 -1.95
C ASN A 175 -13.97 -6.13 -2.94
N LEU A 176 -12.68 -6.14 -2.62
CA LEU A 176 -11.64 -5.64 -3.50
C LEU A 176 -10.96 -6.74 -4.32
N GLY A 177 -10.81 -7.95 -3.76
CA GLY A 177 -10.12 -9.06 -4.42
C GLY A 177 -10.60 -9.38 -5.84
N PRO A 178 -11.91 -9.48 -6.11
CA PRO A 178 -12.41 -9.80 -7.47
C PRO A 178 -11.99 -8.79 -8.53
N ILE A 179 -12.16 -7.49 -8.26
CA ILE A 179 -11.77 -6.45 -9.25
C ILE A 179 -10.26 -6.34 -9.36
N VAL A 180 -9.53 -6.49 -8.27
CA VAL A 180 -8.06 -6.52 -8.27
C VAL A 180 -7.53 -7.66 -9.13
N ALA A 181 -8.11 -8.86 -9.05
CA ALA A 181 -7.74 -10.00 -9.88
C ALA A 181 -7.98 -9.72 -11.38
N ILE A 182 -9.07 -9.05 -11.72
CA ILE A 182 -9.38 -8.64 -13.11
C ILE A 182 -8.34 -7.62 -13.58
N ILE A 183 -8.09 -6.55 -12.82
CA ILE A 183 -7.14 -5.50 -13.17
C ILE A 183 -5.72 -6.07 -13.29
N PHE A 184 -5.32 -6.94 -12.37
CA PHE A 184 -4.03 -7.62 -12.40
C PHE A 184 -3.86 -8.45 -13.67
N THR A 185 -4.87 -9.22 -14.05
CA THR A 185 -4.86 -10.03 -15.28
C THR A 185 -4.74 -9.15 -16.52
N VAL A 186 -5.54 -8.08 -16.59
CA VAL A 186 -5.51 -7.12 -17.72
C VAL A 186 -4.13 -6.45 -17.79
N MET A 187 -3.58 -6.00 -16.67
CA MET A 187 -2.24 -5.42 -16.60
C MET A 187 -1.18 -6.40 -17.13
N LEU A 188 -1.21 -7.66 -16.69
CA LEU A 188 -0.25 -8.68 -17.15
C LEU A 188 -0.35 -8.90 -18.67
N VAL A 189 -1.56 -9.04 -19.20
CA VAL A 189 -1.78 -9.22 -20.65
C VAL A 189 -1.22 -8.03 -21.42
N VAL A 190 -1.51 -6.81 -20.98
CA VAL A 190 -1.02 -5.58 -21.63
C VAL A 190 0.50 -5.51 -21.59
N VAL A 191 1.12 -5.72 -20.43
CA VAL A 191 2.58 -5.65 -20.28
C VAL A 191 3.28 -6.73 -21.11
N VAL A 192 2.82 -7.97 -21.06
CA VAL A 192 3.36 -9.06 -21.89
C VAL A 192 3.25 -8.72 -23.37
N PHE A 193 2.09 -8.22 -23.82
CA PHE A 193 1.89 -7.84 -25.22
C PHE A 193 2.85 -6.74 -25.67
N LEU A 194 3.04 -5.69 -24.84
CA LEU A 194 3.91 -4.55 -25.15
C LEU A 194 5.38 -4.94 -25.22
N PHE A 195 5.83 -5.80 -24.31
CA PHE A 195 7.24 -6.12 -24.16
C PHE A 195 7.68 -7.45 -24.79
N ARG A 196 6.76 -8.29 -25.33
CA ARG A 196 7.06 -9.62 -25.89
C ARG A 196 8.22 -9.64 -26.89
N LYS A 197 8.39 -8.58 -27.68
CA LYS A 197 9.47 -8.48 -28.67
C LYS A 197 10.84 -8.20 -28.04
N GLN A 198 10.89 -7.67 -26.83
CA GLN A 198 12.13 -7.36 -26.09
C GLN A 198 12.52 -8.52 -25.16
N LEU A 199 11.56 -9.38 -24.83
CA LEU A 199 11.74 -10.52 -23.92
C LEU A 199 12.14 -11.78 -24.73
N VAL A 200 13.40 -11.77 -25.20
CA VAL A 200 13.97 -12.88 -25.98
C VAL A 200 14.86 -13.73 -25.09
N GLN A 201 14.70 -15.04 -25.17
CA GLN A 201 15.49 -15.99 -24.39
C GLN A 201 16.91 -16.14 -24.98
N HIS A 202 17.90 -16.21 -24.09
CA HIS A 202 19.27 -16.49 -24.43
C HIS A 202 19.73 -17.79 -23.71
N ASP A 203 19.77 -18.91 -24.41
CA ASP A 203 20.00 -20.24 -23.83
C ASP A 203 21.30 -20.36 -23.02
N LYS A 204 22.37 -19.66 -23.44
CA LYS A 204 23.66 -19.67 -22.73
C LYS A 204 23.60 -19.19 -21.27
N PHE A 205 22.68 -18.30 -20.93
CA PHE A 205 22.58 -17.74 -19.60
C PHE A 205 21.63 -18.53 -18.68
N SER A 206 20.74 -19.32 -19.27
CA SER A 206 19.90 -20.26 -18.53
C SER A 206 20.73 -21.29 -17.75
N ASP A 207 21.84 -21.76 -18.30
CA ASP A 207 22.71 -22.71 -17.63
C ASP A 207 23.37 -22.14 -16.36
N GLN A 208 23.65 -20.84 -16.33
CA GLN A 208 24.21 -20.20 -15.14
C GLN A 208 23.16 -20.13 -14.01
N LEU A 209 21.91 -19.82 -14.33
CA LEU A 209 20.81 -19.84 -13.38
C LEU A 209 20.60 -21.24 -12.79
N MET A 210 20.69 -22.29 -13.61
CA MET A 210 20.50 -23.67 -13.16
C MET A 210 21.62 -24.16 -12.24
N LYS A 211 22.78 -23.50 -12.24
CA LYS A 211 23.93 -23.81 -11.35
C LYS A 211 23.83 -23.07 -10.00
N MET A 212 22.93 -22.09 -9.86
CA MET A 212 22.71 -21.45 -8.56
C MET A 212 22.04 -22.43 -7.62
N ASP A 213 22.57 -22.57 -6.43
CA ASP A 213 21.89 -23.34 -5.38
C ASP A 213 20.96 -22.40 -4.58
N GLY A 214 19.66 -22.42 -4.90
CA GLY A 214 18.67 -21.64 -4.18
C GLY A 214 18.63 -21.98 -2.68
N SER A 215 19.05 -23.20 -2.31
CA SER A 215 19.06 -23.62 -0.90
C SER A 215 20.12 -22.90 -0.05
N GLU A 216 21.16 -22.31 -0.67
CA GLU A 216 22.16 -21.50 0.04
C GLU A 216 21.55 -20.22 0.66
N TYR A 217 20.47 -19.69 0.06
CA TYR A 217 19.76 -18.51 0.57
C TYR A 217 18.85 -18.84 1.74
N LEU A 218 18.33 -20.08 1.80
CA LEU A 218 17.39 -20.49 2.83
C LEU A 218 18.13 -20.98 4.08
N LYS A 219 18.11 -20.18 5.12
CA LYS A 219 18.66 -20.58 6.43
C LYS A 219 17.67 -21.52 7.13
N LYS A 220 17.93 -22.83 7.04
CA LYS A 220 17.11 -23.86 7.69
C LYS A 220 17.36 -23.90 9.21
N THR A 221 17.10 -22.76 9.87
CA THR A 221 17.19 -22.62 11.33
C THR A 221 15.80 -22.71 11.97
N PRO A 222 15.68 -22.87 13.28
CA PRO A 222 14.41 -22.79 13.99
C PRO A 222 13.65 -21.50 13.65
N MET A 223 14.36 -20.37 13.46
CA MET A 223 13.77 -19.07 13.10
C MET A 223 12.90 -19.15 11.83
N LEU A 224 13.28 -19.94 10.80
CA LEU A 224 12.47 -20.10 9.60
C LEU A 224 11.08 -20.67 9.93
N TYR A 225 11.06 -21.78 10.67
CA TYR A 225 9.79 -22.44 11.02
C TYR A 225 8.94 -21.58 11.95
N GLN A 226 9.57 -20.92 12.92
CA GLN A 226 8.91 -19.98 13.84
C GLN A 226 8.31 -18.80 13.07
N SER A 227 9.07 -18.18 12.15
CA SER A 227 8.61 -17.03 11.35
C SER A 227 7.42 -17.41 10.47
N VAL A 228 7.53 -18.52 9.72
CA VAL A 228 6.44 -18.97 8.85
C VAL A 228 5.20 -19.34 9.66
N THR A 229 5.37 -20.01 10.80
CA THR A 229 4.25 -20.40 11.66
C THR A 229 3.57 -19.19 12.27
N VAL A 230 4.33 -18.27 12.88
CA VAL A 230 3.76 -17.08 13.54
C VAL A 230 3.11 -16.15 12.52
N LEU A 231 3.75 -15.90 11.37
CA LEU A 231 3.17 -15.09 10.30
C LEU A 231 1.85 -15.71 9.79
N SER A 232 1.84 -17.04 9.57
CA SER A 232 0.62 -17.73 9.15
C SER A 232 -0.48 -17.67 10.20
N LEU A 233 -0.15 -17.82 11.49
CA LEU A 233 -1.11 -17.69 12.59
C LEU A 233 -1.65 -16.25 12.69
N THR A 234 -0.80 -15.23 12.47
CA THR A 234 -1.24 -13.83 12.44
C THR A 234 -2.23 -13.58 11.32
N ILE A 235 -1.97 -14.08 10.11
CA ILE A 235 -2.90 -13.96 8.96
C ILE A 235 -4.20 -14.72 9.24
N ILE A 236 -4.13 -15.93 9.82
CA ILE A 236 -5.33 -16.67 10.24
C ILE A 236 -6.09 -15.88 11.32
N GLY A 237 -5.38 -15.26 12.26
CA GLY A 237 -5.98 -14.37 13.26
C GLY A 237 -6.73 -13.20 12.63
N PHE A 238 -6.19 -12.59 11.57
CA PHE A 238 -6.87 -11.53 10.81
C PHE A 238 -8.16 -12.04 10.11
N LEU A 239 -8.16 -13.27 9.63
CA LEU A 239 -9.36 -13.86 9.05
C LEU A 239 -10.44 -14.20 10.11
N LEU A 240 -10.01 -14.58 11.31
CA LEU A 240 -10.88 -15.00 12.39
C LEU A 240 -11.29 -13.87 13.34
N HIS A 241 -10.68 -12.67 13.23
CA HIS A 241 -10.95 -11.56 14.16
C HIS A 241 -12.44 -11.23 14.33
N PRO A 242 -13.30 -11.28 13.27
CA PRO A 242 -14.72 -10.99 13.46
C PRO A 242 -15.46 -12.03 14.30
N ILE A 243 -14.91 -13.26 14.37
CA ILE A 243 -15.50 -14.39 15.11
C ILE A 243 -15.00 -14.40 16.55
N VAL A 244 -13.71 -14.11 16.74
CA VAL A 244 -13.04 -14.16 18.04
C VAL A 244 -13.20 -12.85 18.82
N HIS A 245 -13.65 -11.77 18.16
CA HIS A 245 -13.79 -10.42 18.73
C HIS A 245 -12.47 -9.87 19.32
N VAL A 246 -11.35 -10.15 18.65
CA VAL A 246 -10.03 -9.59 18.97
C VAL A 246 -9.64 -8.68 17.81
N ASP A 247 -9.30 -7.42 18.08
CA ASP A 247 -8.95 -6.45 17.03
C ASP A 247 -7.68 -6.84 16.27
N LEU A 248 -7.56 -6.37 15.04
CA LEU A 248 -6.44 -6.68 14.14
C LEU A 248 -5.10 -6.24 14.72
N THR A 249 -5.07 -5.09 15.39
CA THR A 249 -3.86 -4.54 16.01
C THR A 249 -3.35 -5.44 17.11
N THR A 250 -4.24 -5.92 17.99
CA THR A 250 -3.88 -6.88 19.05
C THR A 250 -3.31 -8.17 18.46
N VAL A 251 -3.93 -8.72 17.41
CA VAL A 251 -3.42 -9.93 16.74
C VAL A 251 -2.01 -9.70 16.20
N ALA A 252 -1.77 -8.57 15.51
CA ALA A 252 -0.46 -8.25 14.95
C ALA A 252 0.60 -8.03 16.04
N VAL A 253 0.28 -7.26 17.07
CA VAL A 253 1.19 -6.99 18.21
C VAL A 253 1.56 -8.29 18.91
N CYS A 254 0.60 -9.15 19.22
CA CYS A 254 0.86 -10.44 19.83
C CYS A 254 1.76 -11.31 18.94
N GLY A 255 1.49 -11.37 17.62
CA GLY A 255 2.32 -12.08 16.66
C GLY A 255 3.76 -11.56 16.63
N ALA A 256 3.94 -10.24 16.55
CA ALA A 256 5.25 -9.59 16.52
C ALA A 256 6.04 -9.85 17.80
N LEU A 257 5.44 -9.65 18.97
CA LEU A 257 6.07 -9.91 20.25
C LEU A 257 6.43 -11.39 20.43
N LEU A 258 5.52 -12.29 20.08
CA LEU A 258 5.79 -13.73 20.12
C LEU A 258 6.99 -14.08 19.24
N LEU A 259 7.04 -13.59 18.01
CA LEU A 259 8.12 -13.89 17.10
C LEU A 259 9.46 -13.30 17.57
N LEU A 260 9.48 -12.05 18.06
CA LEU A 260 10.66 -11.45 18.68
C LEU A 260 11.21 -12.32 19.82
N LEU A 261 10.34 -12.74 20.75
CA LEU A 261 10.74 -13.59 21.89
C LEU A 261 11.29 -14.95 21.42
N LEU A 262 10.69 -15.57 20.43
CA LEU A 262 11.13 -16.88 19.92
C LEU A 262 12.47 -16.79 19.20
N THR A 263 12.75 -15.68 18.51
CA THR A 263 13.93 -15.53 17.64
C THR A 263 15.06 -14.72 18.28
N GLU A 264 14.91 -14.17 19.46
CA GLU A 264 15.88 -13.31 20.16
C GLU A 264 17.28 -13.92 20.24
N ARG A 265 17.39 -15.26 20.35
CA ARG A 265 18.67 -15.97 20.42
C ARG A 265 19.41 -16.00 19.08
N GLU A 266 18.70 -15.92 17.96
CA GLU A 266 19.28 -15.96 16.62
C GLU A 266 19.51 -14.56 16.06
N VAL A 267 18.59 -13.64 16.34
CA VAL A 267 18.65 -12.23 15.91
C VAL A 267 18.11 -11.36 17.04
N SER A 268 18.95 -10.46 17.57
CA SER A 268 18.50 -9.56 18.64
C SER A 268 17.39 -8.63 18.18
N SER A 269 16.44 -8.36 19.06
CA SER A 269 15.33 -7.43 18.84
C SER A 269 15.82 -6.02 18.45
N GLU A 270 16.96 -5.57 18.97
CA GLU A 270 17.59 -4.29 18.62
C GLU A 270 17.85 -4.20 17.10
N LYS A 271 18.45 -5.26 16.50
CA LYS A 271 18.71 -5.32 15.06
C LYS A 271 17.42 -5.37 14.21
N ILE A 272 16.35 -5.92 14.75
CA ILE A 272 15.04 -5.91 14.08
C ILE A 272 14.45 -4.50 14.13
N PHE A 273 14.53 -3.83 15.28
CA PHE A 273 14.06 -2.45 15.43
C PHE A 273 14.82 -1.45 14.56
N GLU A 274 16.12 -1.69 14.28
CA GLU A 274 16.88 -0.88 13.30
C GLU A 274 16.32 -1.00 11.86
N GLU A 275 15.67 -2.11 11.52
CA GLU A 275 15.08 -2.34 10.19
C GLU A 275 13.63 -1.82 10.07
N VAL A 276 13.02 -1.42 11.17
CA VAL A 276 11.67 -0.81 11.14
C VAL A 276 11.73 0.53 10.43
N GLU A 277 10.77 0.79 9.55
CA GLU A 277 10.65 2.04 8.82
C GLU A 277 10.10 3.17 9.72
N TRP A 278 10.90 3.62 10.68
CA TRP A 278 10.52 4.68 11.62
C TRP A 278 10.05 5.95 10.92
N VAL A 279 10.64 6.28 9.79
CA VAL A 279 10.23 7.44 8.99
C VAL A 279 8.76 7.34 8.59
N THR A 280 8.33 6.17 8.16
CA THR A 280 6.93 5.90 7.81
C THR A 280 6.01 6.02 9.02
N LEU A 281 6.37 5.45 10.17
CA LEU A 281 5.57 5.54 11.38
C LEU A 281 5.42 6.99 11.87
N PHE A 282 6.52 7.74 11.93
CA PHE A 282 6.49 9.16 12.29
C PHE A 282 5.76 10.03 11.27
N PHE A 283 5.79 9.66 10.01
CA PHE A 283 4.98 10.31 8.99
C PHE A 283 3.49 10.17 9.26
N PHE A 284 3.02 8.96 9.62
CA PHE A 284 1.62 8.74 9.99
C PHE A 284 1.23 9.55 11.23
N ILE A 285 2.04 9.57 12.28
CA ILE A 285 1.78 10.37 13.48
C ILE A 285 1.60 11.86 13.11
N GLY A 286 2.55 12.43 12.37
CA GLY A 286 2.46 13.82 11.95
C GLY A 286 1.28 14.11 11.03
N LEU A 287 0.95 13.17 10.14
CA LEU A 287 -0.19 13.28 9.23
C LEU A 287 -1.52 13.28 9.97
N PHE A 288 -1.71 12.39 10.94
CA PHE A 288 -2.89 12.38 11.79
C PHE A 288 -3.04 13.69 12.59
N MET A 289 -1.94 14.23 13.11
CA MET A 289 -1.94 15.54 13.76
C MET A 289 -2.36 16.67 12.81
N LEU A 290 -1.88 16.67 11.56
CA LEU A 290 -2.25 17.67 10.55
C LEU A 290 -3.73 17.60 10.19
N VAL A 291 -4.27 16.39 9.97
CA VAL A 291 -5.67 16.17 9.64
C VAL A 291 -6.57 16.50 10.83
N GLY A 292 -6.20 16.09 12.04
CA GLY A 292 -6.89 16.44 13.27
C GLY A 292 -7.02 17.96 13.49
N GLY A 293 -6.01 18.73 13.06
CA GLY A 293 -6.09 20.19 13.10
C GLY A 293 -7.12 20.78 12.14
N LEU A 294 -7.41 20.13 11.01
CA LEU A 294 -8.49 20.54 10.12
C LEU A 294 -9.86 20.16 10.68
N GLU A 295 -9.94 19.01 11.33
CA GLU A 295 -11.15 18.53 11.99
C GLU A 295 -11.56 19.48 13.13
N GLU A 296 -10.61 19.82 14.01
CA GLU A 296 -10.83 20.72 15.14
C GLU A 296 -11.41 22.09 14.75
N VAL A 297 -10.99 22.62 13.60
CA VAL A 297 -11.45 23.93 13.13
C VAL A 297 -12.69 23.84 12.24
N GLY A 298 -13.28 22.67 12.03
CA GLY A 298 -14.47 22.44 11.20
C GLY A 298 -14.21 22.52 9.69
N ALA A 299 -12.95 22.50 9.24
CA ALA A 299 -12.64 22.57 7.81
C ALA A 299 -13.07 21.30 7.07
N ILE A 300 -13.03 20.14 7.75
CA ILE A 300 -13.50 18.85 7.23
C ILE A 300 -15.00 18.89 6.96
N ASP A 301 -15.79 19.42 7.90
CA ASP A 301 -17.26 19.59 7.77
C ASP A 301 -17.61 20.49 6.57
N GLU A 302 -16.91 21.61 6.38
CA GLU A 302 -17.13 22.49 5.21
C GLU A 302 -16.77 21.80 3.88
N LEU A 303 -15.74 20.96 3.86
CA LEU A 303 -15.40 20.13 2.70
C LEU A 303 -16.51 19.11 2.41
N ALA A 304 -16.98 18.42 3.43
CA ALA A 304 -18.07 17.44 3.31
C ALA A 304 -19.36 18.10 2.77
N LYS A 305 -19.74 19.26 3.31
CA LYS A 305 -20.85 20.07 2.79
C LYS A 305 -20.69 20.44 1.33
N GLY A 306 -19.49 20.86 0.95
CA GLY A 306 -19.17 21.24 -0.44
C GLY A 306 -19.36 20.06 -1.40
N ILE A 307 -18.89 18.87 -1.03
CA ILE A 307 -19.05 17.66 -1.83
C ILE A 307 -20.54 17.27 -1.88
N MET A 308 -21.24 17.25 -0.75
CA MET A 308 -22.66 16.93 -0.68
C MET A 308 -23.52 17.89 -1.50
N TRP A 309 -23.19 19.18 -1.48
CA TRP A 309 -23.86 20.16 -2.33
C TRP A 309 -23.61 19.91 -3.82
N MET A 310 -22.36 19.60 -4.20
CA MET A 310 -21.98 19.34 -5.59
C MET A 310 -22.59 18.05 -6.15
N THR A 311 -22.78 17.04 -5.30
CA THR A 311 -23.36 15.74 -5.68
C THR A 311 -24.85 15.64 -5.41
N GLU A 312 -25.47 16.70 -4.87
CA GLU A 312 -26.87 16.71 -4.43
C GLU A 312 -27.22 15.55 -3.46
N GLY A 313 -26.21 15.00 -2.77
CA GLY A 313 -26.35 13.84 -1.89
C GLY A 313 -26.59 12.52 -2.63
N ASP A 314 -26.41 12.49 -3.95
CA ASP A 314 -26.56 11.27 -4.75
C ASP A 314 -25.40 10.31 -4.49
N LEU A 315 -25.69 9.15 -3.88
CA LEU A 315 -24.68 8.16 -3.49
C LEU A 315 -23.90 7.63 -4.71
N PRO A 316 -24.51 7.22 -5.84
CA PRO A 316 -23.82 6.81 -7.04
C PRO A 316 -22.83 7.85 -7.56
N PHE A 317 -23.26 9.09 -7.69
CA PHE A 317 -22.40 10.15 -8.18
C PHE A 317 -21.25 10.45 -7.21
N THR A 318 -21.54 10.51 -5.91
CA THR A 318 -20.52 10.70 -4.86
C THR A 318 -19.48 9.59 -4.87
N ALA A 319 -19.89 8.32 -4.97
CA ALA A 319 -18.98 7.18 -5.02
C ALA A 319 -18.03 7.23 -6.24
N ILE A 320 -18.56 7.52 -7.42
CA ILE A 320 -17.75 7.65 -8.63
C ILE A 320 -16.84 8.89 -8.56
N LEU A 321 -17.31 10.01 -8.03
CA LEU A 321 -16.51 11.21 -7.83
C LEU A 321 -15.33 10.91 -6.90
N ILE A 322 -15.55 10.25 -5.75
CA ILE A 322 -14.50 9.85 -4.81
C ILE A 322 -13.50 8.90 -5.49
N LEU A 323 -13.98 7.90 -6.24
CA LEU A 323 -13.11 6.97 -6.97
C LEU A 323 -12.16 7.69 -7.91
N TRP A 324 -12.69 8.57 -8.75
CA TRP A 324 -11.88 9.27 -9.76
C TRP A 324 -10.97 10.34 -9.13
N THR A 325 -11.48 11.12 -8.20
CA THR A 325 -10.65 12.11 -7.49
C THR A 325 -9.52 11.41 -6.72
N SER A 326 -9.81 10.35 -5.97
CA SER A 326 -8.79 9.56 -5.27
C SER A 326 -7.74 9.02 -6.23
N GLY A 327 -8.16 8.42 -7.36
CA GLY A 327 -7.26 7.85 -8.34
C GLY A 327 -6.40 8.88 -9.07
N LEU A 328 -6.95 10.07 -9.35
CA LEU A 328 -6.21 11.14 -10.03
C LEU A 328 -5.26 11.88 -9.06
N PHE A 329 -5.73 12.19 -7.85
CA PHE A 329 -4.89 12.87 -6.86
C PHE A 329 -3.77 11.96 -6.33
N SER A 330 -4.04 10.68 -6.11
CA SER A 330 -3.02 9.70 -5.68
C SER A 330 -1.83 9.58 -6.65
N GLN A 331 -1.99 9.94 -7.91
CA GLN A 331 -0.87 9.98 -8.86
C GLN A 331 0.10 11.13 -8.57
N ILE A 332 -0.38 12.22 -7.98
CA ILE A 332 0.37 13.47 -7.77
C ILE A 332 0.82 13.58 -6.32
N ILE A 333 -0.09 13.24 -5.41
CA ILE A 333 0.09 13.32 -3.96
C ILE A 333 0.04 11.90 -3.45
N ASN A 334 1.10 11.28 -3.05
CA ASN A 334 1.10 9.93 -2.47
C ASN A 334 -0.28 9.51 -1.89
N ASN A 335 -0.68 8.25 -2.05
CA ASN A 335 -2.01 7.75 -1.67
C ASN A 335 -2.35 7.94 -0.17
N ILE A 336 -1.36 7.86 0.72
CA ILE A 336 -1.54 7.92 2.17
C ILE A 336 -2.12 9.28 2.64
N PRO A 337 -1.51 10.45 2.32
CA PRO A 337 -2.03 11.74 2.75
C PRO A 337 -3.44 12.02 2.25
N PHE A 338 -3.75 11.61 1.03
CA PHE A 338 -5.07 11.80 0.45
C PHE A 338 -6.14 11.03 1.24
N VAL A 339 -5.88 9.74 1.53
CA VAL A 339 -6.83 8.91 2.28
C VAL A 339 -6.99 9.40 3.71
N ALA A 340 -5.90 9.82 4.38
CA ALA A 340 -5.96 10.40 5.70
C ALA A 340 -6.95 11.59 5.79
N ALA A 341 -6.89 12.49 4.79
CA ALA A 341 -7.79 13.64 4.74
C ALA A 341 -9.23 13.26 4.37
N MET A 342 -9.42 12.21 3.56
CA MET A 342 -10.76 11.82 3.09
C MET A 342 -11.55 10.97 4.08
N ILE A 343 -10.90 10.25 5.00
CA ILE A 343 -11.58 9.44 6.01
C ILE A 343 -12.56 10.29 6.85
N PRO A 344 -12.14 11.37 7.54
CA PRO A 344 -13.08 12.19 8.31
C PRO A 344 -14.12 12.87 7.43
N VAL A 345 -13.80 13.25 6.18
CA VAL A 345 -14.78 13.83 5.24
C VAL A 345 -15.91 12.85 4.92
N ILE A 346 -15.59 11.58 4.66
CA ILE A 346 -16.62 10.57 4.37
C ILE A 346 -17.46 10.28 5.62
N ASN A 347 -16.86 10.26 6.81
CA ASN A 347 -17.60 10.09 8.06
C ASN A 347 -18.67 11.18 8.25
N GLU A 348 -18.36 12.44 7.91
CA GLU A 348 -19.31 13.56 8.00
C GLU A 348 -20.52 13.39 7.08
N PHE A 349 -20.44 12.64 5.97
CA PHE A 349 -21.59 12.43 5.08
C PHE A 349 -22.78 11.75 5.78
N GLN A 350 -22.52 10.99 6.85
CA GLN A 350 -23.57 10.40 7.66
C GLN A 350 -24.44 11.46 8.35
N ALA A 351 -23.83 12.55 8.83
CA ALA A 351 -24.53 13.69 9.42
C ALA A 351 -25.41 14.42 8.39
N TYR A 352 -25.08 14.33 7.10
CA TYR A 352 -25.84 14.91 5.99
C TYR A 352 -26.86 13.95 5.37
N GLY A 353 -27.18 12.83 6.03
CA GLY A 353 -28.25 11.91 5.66
C GLY A 353 -27.86 10.76 4.74
N MET A 354 -26.57 10.56 4.44
CA MET A 354 -26.11 9.42 3.68
C MET A 354 -25.97 8.20 4.59
N ALA A 355 -26.96 7.31 4.59
CA ALA A 355 -27.04 6.19 5.53
C ALA A 355 -26.04 5.06 5.26
N ASN A 356 -25.69 4.84 4.00
CA ASN A 356 -24.75 3.77 3.59
C ASN A 356 -23.48 4.37 2.99
N LEU A 357 -22.39 4.30 3.72
CA LEU A 357 -21.09 4.82 3.30
C LEU A 357 -20.19 3.74 2.66
N ASP A 358 -20.56 2.46 2.68
CA ASP A 358 -19.70 1.36 2.19
C ASP A 358 -19.23 1.55 0.74
N PRO A 359 -20.09 1.96 -0.22
CA PRO A 359 -19.63 2.23 -1.58
C PRO A 359 -18.57 3.33 -1.67
N LEU A 360 -18.58 4.30 -0.75
CA LEU A 360 -17.60 5.38 -0.70
C LEU A 360 -16.26 4.90 -0.17
N TRP A 361 -16.26 4.04 0.84
CA TRP A 361 -15.05 3.43 1.39
C TRP A 361 -14.35 2.56 0.35
N TRP A 362 -15.11 1.72 -0.37
CA TRP A 362 -14.54 0.91 -1.44
C TRP A 362 -14.04 1.75 -2.62
N SER A 363 -14.74 2.84 -2.94
CA SER A 363 -14.31 3.79 -3.96
C SER A 363 -13.02 4.51 -3.58
N LEU A 364 -12.90 4.96 -2.32
CA LEU A 364 -11.69 5.58 -1.79
C LEU A 364 -10.50 4.61 -1.82
N ALA A 365 -10.68 3.39 -1.30
CA ALA A 365 -9.64 2.36 -1.27
C ALA A 365 -9.12 2.01 -2.67
N LEU A 366 -10.04 1.69 -3.59
CA LEU A 366 -9.70 1.33 -4.98
C LEU A 366 -9.08 2.51 -5.73
N GLY A 367 -9.66 3.70 -5.61
CA GLY A 367 -9.11 4.89 -6.26
C GLY A 367 -7.69 5.22 -5.79
N ALA A 368 -7.49 5.32 -4.47
CA ALA A 368 -6.22 5.71 -3.90
C ALA A 368 -5.10 4.69 -4.18
N CYS A 369 -5.34 3.40 -3.92
CA CYS A 369 -4.31 2.37 -4.10
C CYS A 369 -3.96 2.13 -5.58
N LEU A 370 -4.97 2.07 -6.48
CA LEU A 370 -4.73 1.87 -7.91
C LEU A 370 -4.14 3.12 -8.56
N GLY A 371 -4.54 4.31 -8.10
CA GLY A 371 -4.03 5.60 -8.56
C GLY A 371 -2.51 5.72 -8.40
N GLY A 372 -1.94 5.16 -7.33
CA GLY A 372 -0.51 5.12 -7.08
C GLY A 372 0.34 4.59 -8.25
N ASN A 373 -0.24 3.81 -9.16
CA ASN A 373 0.46 3.30 -10.35
C ASN A 373 0.70 4.35 -11.44
N GLY A 374 0.11 5.54 -11.36
CA GLY A 374 0.15 6.53 -12.44
C GLY A 374 1.50 7.19 -12.62
N THR A 375 2.21 7.47 -11.53
CA THR A 375 3.52 8.14 -11.54
C THR A 375 4.53 7.44 -10.62
N LEU A 376 5.81 7.77 -10.77
CA LEU A 376 6.84 7.25 -9.85
C LEU A 376 6.68 7.76 -8.42
N ILE A 377 6.04 8.92 -8.23
CA ILE A 377 5.80 9.51 -6.90
C ILE A 377 4.42 9.17 -6.33
N GLY A 378 3.56 8.48 -7.08
CA GLY A 378 2.19 8.17 -6.68
C GLY A 378 2.06 7.16 -5.52
N ALA A 379 3.10 6.36 -5.28
CA ALA A 379 3.18 5.46 -4.13
C ALA A 379 4.63 5.30 -3.66
N SER A 380 4.83 5.13 -2.36
CA SER A 380 6.16 4.97 -1.75
C SER A 380 6.93 3.79 -2.34
N ALA A 381 6.26 2.68 -2.64
CA ALA A 381 6.85 1.52 -3.29
C ALA A 381 7.51 1.86 -4.64
N ASN A 382 6.92 2.76 -5.43
CA ASN A 382 7.45 3.15 -6.74
C ASN A 382 8.79 3.89 -6.60
N VAL A 383 8.87 4.81 -5.62
CA VAL A 383 10.08 5.58 -5.31
C VAL A 383 11.20 4.64 -4.85
N VAL A 384 10.87 3.69 -3.99
CA VAL A 384 11.81 2.67 -3.50
C VAL A 384 12.36 1.83 -4.66
N VAL A 385 11.49 1.36 -5.56
CA VAL A 385 11.94 0.60 -6.77
C VAL A 385 12.85 1.45 -7.64
N ALA A 386 12.51 2.72 -7.87
CA ALA A 386 13.33 3.64 -8.66
C ALA A 386 14.71 3.86 -8.02
N GLY A 387 14.76 4.06 -6.70
CA GLY A 387 16.01 4.22 -5.94
C GLY A 387 16.90 2.97 -5.97
N LEU A 388 16.33 1.79 -5.74
CA LEU A 388 17.05 0.51 -5.81
C LEU A 388 17.58 0.24 -7.22
N ALA A 389 16.81 0.54 -8.26
CA ALA A 389 17.22 0.39 -9.64
C ALA A 389 18.36 1.36 -10.00
N GLU A 390 18.27 2.63 -9.58
CA GLU A 390 19.31 3.64 -9.80
C GLU A 390 20.62 3.25 -9.09
N GLY A 391 20.55 2.72 -7.86
CA GLY A 391 21.71 2.21 -7.12
C GLY A 391 22.44 1.05 -7.83
N GLN A 392 21.76 0.34 -8.73
CA GLN A 392 22.35 -0.70 -9.59
C GLN A 392 22.61 -0.23 -11.05
N GLY A 393 22.56 1.08 -11.30
CA GLY A 393 22.81 1.66 -12.63
C GLY A 393 21.64 1.50 -13.63
N GLN A 394 20.44 1.16 -13.15
CA GLN A 394 19.24 0.92 -13.96
C GLN A 394 18.20 2.03 -13.71
N ARG A 395 18.47 3.24 -14.21
CA ARG A 395 17.58 4.38 -13.96
C ARG A 395 16.24 4.25 -14.67
N ILE A 396 15.15 4.38 -13.92
CA ILE A 396 13.79 4.48 -14.47
C ILE A 396 13.51 5.97 -14.81
N SER A 397 13.29 6.25 -16.08
CA SER A 397 12.90 7.60 -16.51
C SER A 397 11.47 7.91 -16.10
N PHE A 398 11.24 9.04 -15.42
CA PHE A 398 9.93 9.50 -15.01
C PHE A 398 8.93 9.57 -16.18
N LEU A 399 9.32 10.23 -17.28
CA LEU A 399 8.48 10.35 -18.48
C LEU A 399 8.19 8.99 -19.14
N LYS A 400 9.18 8.09 -19.15
CA LYS A 400 8.97 6.73 -19.67
C LYS A 400 7.98 5.96 -18.80
N PHE A 401 8.04 6.13 -17.49
CA PHE A 401 7.08 5.49 -16.58
C PHE A 401 5.67 6.01 -16.80
N LEU A 402 5.48 7.33 -16.94
CA LEU A 402 4.16 7.94 -17.21
C LEU A 402 3.45 7.36 -18.42
N LEU A 403 4.19 7.02 -19.49
CA LEU A 403 3.61 6.44 -20.71
C LEU A 403 2.90 5.10 -20.47
N TYR A 404 3.29 4.37 -19.44
CA TYR A 404 2.67 3.10 -19.06
C TYR A 404 1.73 3.25 -17.86
N GLY A 405 2.11 4.06 -16.87
CA GLY A 405 1.38 4.25 -15.63
C GLY A 405 0.03 4.94 -15.84
N ILE A 406 0.01 6.09 -16.51
CA ILE A 406 -1.25 6.85 -16.73
C ILE A 406 -2.31 6.02 -17.48
N PRO A 407 -2.01 5.38 -18.64
CA PRO A 407 -3.00 4.53 -19.31
C PRO A 407 -3.49 3.36 -18.46
N LEU A 408 -2.60 2.75 -17.65
CA LEU A 408 -2.97 1.67 -16.75
C LEU A 408 -3.94 2.16 -15.66
N VAL A 409 -3.66 3.30 -15.04
CA VAL A 409 -4.56 3.87 -14.02
C VAL A 409 -5.90 4.21 -14.61
N LEU A 410 -5.95 4.89 -15.75
CA LEU A 410 -7.21 5.21 -16.42
C LEU A 410 -8.02 3.95 -16.73
N LEU A 411 -7.38 2.91 -17.24
CA LEU A 411 -8.03 1.62 -17.49
C LEU A 411 -8.51 0.97 -16.18
N SER A 412 -7.70 1.01 -15.13
CA SER A 412 -8.06 0.47 -13.82
C SER A 412 -9.26 1.21 -13.23
N LEU A 413 -9.29 2.55 -13.29
CA LEU A 413 -10.41 3.36 -12.81
C LEU A 413 -11.69 3.11 -13.61
N LEU A 414 -11.60 2.93 -14.92
CA LEU A 414 -12.75 2.57 -15.74
C LEU A 414 -13.33 1.19 -15.35
N LEU A 415 -12.47 0.18 -15.23
CA LEU A 415 -12.90 -1.16 -14.80
C LEU A 415 -13.50 -1.12 -13.39
N THR A 416 -12.89 -0.37 -12.50
CA THR A 416 -13.37 -0.18 -11.13
C THR A 416 -14.71 0.56 -11.10
N SER A 417 -14.91 1.59 -11.93
CA SER A 417 -16.19 2.31 -12.03
C SER A 417 -17.33 1.36 -12.41
N ILE A 418 -17.08 0.50 -13.39
CA ILE A 418 -18.07 -0.51 -13.81
C ILE A 418 -18.33 -1.49 -12.64
N TYR A 419 -17.29 -1.94 -11.95
CA TYR A 419 -17.41 -2.86 -10.83
C TYR A 419 -18.21 -2.25 -9.66
N VAL A 420 -17.84 -1.04 -9.24
CA VAL A 420 -18.52 -0.31 -8.14
C VAL A 420 -19.98 -0.10 -8.50
N TYR A 421 -20.26 0.33 -9.74
CA TYR A 421 -21.63 0.54 -10.20
C TYR A 421 -22.46 -0.76 -10.13
N LEU A 422 -21.97 -1.84 -10.72
CA LEU A 422 -22.71 -3.11 -10.80
C LEU A 422 -22.88 -3.78 -9.44
N ARG A 423 -21.89 -3.67 -8.55
CA ARG A 423 -21.90 -4.41 -7.28
C ARG A 423 -22.60 -3.66 -6.15
N TYR A 424 -22.46 -2.34 -6.09
CA TYR A 424 -22.91 -1.56 -4.94
C TYR A 424 -24.01 -0.56 -5.27
N LEU A 425 -23.99 0.02 -6.47
CA LEU A 425 -24.89 1.14 -6.79
C LEU A 425 -26.16 0.66 -7.49
N LEU A 426 -26.07 -0.32 -8.39
CA LEU A 426 -27.25 -0.88 -9.06
C LEU A 426 -28.22 -1.57 -8.09
N PRO A 427 -27.78 -2.44 -7.15
CA PRO A 427 -28.68 -3.04 -6.17
C PRO A 427 -29.33 -2.00 -5.23
N PHE A 428 -28.68 -0.86 -4.99
CA PHE A 428 -29.21 0.21 -4.15
C PHE A 428 -30.36 0.96 -4.84
N GLN A 429 -30.31 1.12 -6.17
CA GLN A 429 -31.37 1.75 -6.96
C GLN A 429 -32.63 0.89 -7.09
N GLU A 430 -32.51 -0.44 -6.97
CA GLU A 430 -33.68 -1.35 -7.01
C GLU A 430 -34.48 -1.39 -5.69
N VAL A 431 -33.93 -0.84 -4.61
CA VAL A 431 -34.54 -0.84 -3.26
C VAL A 431 -35.22 0.51 -2.94
N LEU A 432 -34.95 1.57 -3.70
CA LEU A 432 -35.59 2.89 -3.64
C LEU A 432 -36.77 2.95 -4.59
#